data_793a890750c1d87e7753defdcedc25b4
#
_entry.id   793a890750c1d87e7753defdcedc25b4
#
_cell.length_a   1.000
_cell.length_b   1.000
_cell.length_c   1.000
_cell.angle_alpha   90.00
_cell.angle_beta   90.00
_cell.angle_gamma   90.00
#
_symmetry.space_group_name_H-M   'P 1'
#
loop_
_entity.id
_entity.type
_entity.pdbx_description
1 polymer ?
#
loop_
_entity_poly.entity_id
_entity_poly.type
_entity_poly.pdbx_seq_one_letter_code
_entity_poly.pdbx_strand_id
1 'polypeptide(L)'
;MKSNFQKIAVLCTCTGLLCSCGQSDNKQEHHKEFIPITILHPTTIEFPRSYVADVQAIQFVEIKPKVEGFVQQIYVDEGQKVKKGQPLFQLSSDQYSETVKEAQANYKQAQAQYEMANYEAERIGRLVDKQILSKIRLDQANKEKEVAQMKVEQAKAQMQRSQMDYSYTTITAPFDGYIDRIPYKTGSLVNPQSLLTTVSDISEIFAYYKVNESEYLEYKRQQLSGQKQHEENNVELILSDGSIYSHKGTLETVEGDFERGTGSIAFRVRFPNPDGLLKHGVTGKVCMMTQMDNICLVPQKSTFEIQDFTYVYTVDSASVVKVRSFQPLERYNNYYVTQDFSPNTAIVYEGVQMMKDGITIKTDTIDMEAIRKEVELKQPIVK
;
A
#
# COMPACT_ATOMS: atom_id res chain seq x y z
N MET A 1 10.16 -81.14 -4.92
CA MET A 1 10.34 -82.13 -6.07
C MET A 1 11.57 -81.60 -6.80
N LYS A 2 12.65 -82.30 -6.62
CA LYS A 2 13.39 -83.07 -7.64
C LYS A 2 13.89 -82.16 -8.76
N SER A 3 15.12 -82.09 -9.17
CA SER A 3 16.23 -83.03 -9.09
C SER A 3 17.30 -82.56 -10.07
N ASN A 4 18.52 -82.53 -9.66
CA ASN A 4 19.69 -83.17 -10.29
C ASN A 4 20.51 -82.38 -11.33
N PHE A 5 21.78 -82.12 -10.97
CA PHE A 5 22.98 -82.93 -11.39
C PHE A 5 23.38 -82.71 -12.87
N GLN A 6 24.56 -82.22 -13.17
CA GLN A 6 25.82 -82.96 -13.18
C GLN A 6 27.03 -82.09 -13.60
N LYS A 7 28.05 -82.19 -12.83
CA LYS A 7 29.48 -82.17 -13.05
C LYS A 7 29.94 -82.61 -14.46
N ILE A 8 31.01 -81.91 -14.96
CA ILE A 8 32.18 -82.64 -15.54
C ILE A 8 33.40 -81.67 -15.50
N ALA A 9 34.48 -82.17 -14.96
CA ALA A 9 35.84 -81.62 -14.93
C ALA A 9 36.68 -82.27 -16.04
N VAL A 10 37.60 -81.53 -16.64
CA VAL A 10 38.82 -82.01 -17.32
C VAL A 10 39.74 -80.77 -17.42
N LEU A 11 40.80 -80.63 -16.79
CA LEU A 11 42.18 -81.04 -16.60
C LEU A 11 43.09 -80.85 -17.85
N CYS A 12 44.26 -80.20 -17.60
CA CYS A 12 45.55 -80.17 -18.37
C CYS A 12 45.62 -79.12 -19.51
N THR A 13 46.69 -78.42 -19.72
CA THR A 13 48.11 -78.52 -19.35
C THR A 13 48.84 -77.18 -19.56
N CYS A 14 49.94 -76.99 -18.82
CA CYS A 14 50.98 -75.97 -18.93
C CYS A 14 51.47 -75.68 -20.34
N THR A 15 51.78 -74.41 -20.56
CA THR A 15 53.10 -74.02 -21.08
C THR A 15 53.34 -72.52 -20.87
N GLY A 16 54.43 -72.17 -20.25
CA GLY A 16 54.84 -70.77 -19.95
C GLY A 16 55.44 -70.07 -21.17
N LEU A 17 55.31 -68.79 -21.12
CA LEU A 17 56.25 -67.88 -21.84
C LEU A 17 56.30 -66.57 -21.05
N LEU A 18 57.48 -66.36 -20.55
CA LEU A 18 57.93 -65.07 -19.98
C LEU A 18 57.96 -64.04 -21.10
N CYS A 19 57.27 -62.90 -20.89
CA CYS A 19 57.59 -61.65 -21.61
C CYS A 19 57.35 -60.44 -20.75
N SER A 20 58.43 -59.85 -20.30
CA SER A 20 58.83 -58.48 -20.22
C SER A 20 57.79 -57.44 -19.67
N CYS A 21 58.07 -57.00 -18.47
CA CYS A 21 57.67 -55.69 -17.97
C CYS A 21 58.10 -54.56 -18.92
N GLY A 22 57.14 -53.93 -19.59
CA GLY A 22 57.26 -52.59 -20.12
C GLY A 22 56.46 -51.69 -19.22
N GLN A 23 57.13 -50.99 -18.32
CA GLN A 23 56.63 -49.91 -17.49
C GLN A 23 56.45 -48.72 -18.40
N SER A 24 55.26 -48.57 -19.01
CA SER A 24 54.86 -47.31 -19.62
C SER A 24 54.44 -46.36 -18.52
N ASP A 25 55.37 -45.47 -18.16
CA ASP A 25 55.05 -44.21 -17.48
C ASP A 25 54.02 -43.49 -18.33
N ASN A 26 52.75 -43.75 -18.04
CA ASN A 26 51.67 -42.95 -18.54
C ASN A 26 51.69 -41.65 -17.68
N LYS A 27 52.59 -40.73 -18.04
CA LYS A 27 52.44 -39.36 -17.67
C LYS A 27 51.09 -38.90 -18.25
N GLN A 28 50.09 -39.00 -17.44
CA GLN A 28 48.89 -38.16 -17.64
C GLN A 28 49.40 -36.71 -17.64
N GLU A 29 49.59 -36.17 -18.84
CA GLU A 29 49.63 -34.73 -19.02
C GLU A 29 48.28 -34.24 -18.53
N HIS A 30 48.23 -33.82 -17.27
CA HIS A 30 47.16 -32.94 -16.82
C HIS A 30 47.19 -31.73 -17.78
N HIS A 31 46.34 -31.74 -18.77
CA HIS A 31 45.91 -30.51 -19.42
C HIS A 31 45.60 -29.53 -18.27
N LYS A 32 46.49 -28.61 -18.00
CA LYS A 32 46.22 -27.56 -17.05
C LYS A 32 45.15 -26.70 -17.69
N GLU A 33 43.88 -27.09 -17.50
CA GLU A 33 42.71 -26.30 -17.91
C GLU A 33 42.87 -24.92 -17.30
N PHE A 34 42.75 -23.92 -18.16
CA PHE A 34 42.71 -22.51 -17.71
C PHE A 34 41.35 -22.34 -17.01
N ILE A 35 41.40 -21.88 -15.77
CA ILE A 35 40.21 -21.64 -14.99
C ILE A 35 39.76 -20.19 -15.26
N PRO A 36 38.51 -19.98 -15.74
CA PRO A 36 37.99 -18.67 -15.99
C PRO A 36 37.80 -17.92 -14.68
N ILE A 37 38.38 -16.74 -14.61
CA ILE A 37 38.24 -15.80 -13.48
C ILE A 37 37.61 -14.51 -13.98
N THR A 38 36.94 -13.79 -13.10
CA THR A 38 36.45 -12.41 -13.38
C THR A 38 36.85 -11.48 -12.27
N ILE A 39 36.99 -10.20 -12.62
CA ILE A 39 37.38 -9.15 -11.68
C ILE A 39 36.15 -8.39 -11.27
N LEU A 40 35.90 -8.29 -9.96
CA LEU A 40 34.78 -7.51 -9.41
C LEU A 40 35.14 -6.03 -9.39
N HIS A 41 34.33 -5.24 -10.07
CA HIS A 41 34.40 -3.78 -10.04
C HIS A 41 33.19 -3.22 -9.32
N PRO A 42 33.38 -2.27 -8.39
CA PRO A 42 32.29 -1.53 -7.81
C PRO A 42 31.49 -0.83 -8.91
N THR A 43 30.19 -0.98 -8.86
CA THR A 43 29.26 -0.39 -9.83
C THR A 43 28.02 0.14 -9.11
N THR A 44 27.30 1.01 -9.79
CA THR A 44 25.97 1.47 -9.38
C THR A 44 24.94 0.72 -10.19
N ILE A 45 23.93 0.18 -9.55
CA ILE A 45 22.79 -0.42 -10.24
C ILE A 45 21.49 0.22 -9.77
N GLU A 46 20.52 0.27 -10.68
CA GLU A 46 19.12 0.54 -10.37
C GLU A 46 18.36 -0.77 -10.44
N PHE A 47 17.58 -1.05 -9.42
CA PHE A 47 16.74 -2.24 -9.41
C PHE A 47 15.36 -1.93 -8.86
N PRO A 48 14.31 -2.62 -9.37
CA PRO A 48 12.95 -2.40 -8.92
C PRO A 48 12.71 -3.06 -7.55
N ARG A 49 12.34 -2.28 -6.55
CA ARG A 49 11.75 -2.77 -5.31
C ARG A 49 10.24 -2.73 -5.42
N SER A 50 9.59 -3.85 -5.13
CA SER A 50 8.14 -3.99 -5.22
C SER A 50 7.54 -4.29 -3.85
N TYR A 51 6.50 -3.55 -3.49
CA TYR A 51 5.77 -3.72 -2.24
C TYR A 51 4.29 -3.96 -2.55
N VAL A 52 3.67 -4.90 -1.85
CA VAL A 52 2.22 -5.10 -1.94
C VAL A 52 1.54 -3.85 -1.41
N ALA A 53 0.59 -3.32 -2.16
CA ALA A 53 -0.13 -2.11 -1.85
C ALA A 53 -1.63 -2.34 -1.87
N ASP A 54 -2.31 -1.67 -0.93
CA ASP A 54 -3.75 -1.54 -0.86
C ASP A 54 -4.17 -0.21 -1.48
N VAL A 55 -5.05 -0.28 -2.47
CA VAL A 55 -5.49 0.88 -3.25
C VAL A 55 -6.79 1.40 -2.68
N GLN A 56 -6.81 2.67 -2.27
CA GLN A 56 -7.95 3.32 -1.66
C GLN A 56 -8.36 4.58 -2.43
N ALA A 57 -9.67 4.82 -2.49
CA ALA A 57 -10.21 6.07 -3.01
C ALA A 57 -9.74 7.26 -2.18
N ILE A 58 -9.62 8.45 -2.80
CA ILE A 58 -9.23 9.67 -2.08
C ILE A 58 -10.24 10.06 -0.99
N GLN A 59 -11.53 9.77 -1.24
CA GLN A 59 -12.60 9.88 -0.26
C GLN A 59 -13.51 8.66 -0.36
N PHE A 60 -13.86 8.10 0.79
CA PHE A 60 -14.76 6.96 0.92
C PHE A 60 -15.63 7.17 2.13
N VAL A 61 -16.95 7.32 1.93
CA VAL A 61 -17.89 7.63 3.01
C VAL A 61 -19.10 6.72 2.97
N GLU A 62 -19.39 6.12 4.11
CA GLU A 62 -20.62 5.39 4.35
C GLU A 62 -21.81 6.36 4.50
N ILE A 63 -22.83 6.18 3.69
CA ILE A 63 -24.07 6.96 3.74
C ILE A 63 -25.06 6.28 4.65
N LYS A 64 -25.31 6.92 5.79
CA LYS A 64 -26.27 6.47 6.81
C LYS A 64 -27.32 7.55 7.02
N PRO A 65 -28.61 7.21 7.24
CA PRO A 65 -29.62 8.19 7.56
C PRO A 65 -29.37 8.78 8.95
N LYS A 66 -29.75 10.04 9.15
CA LYS A 66 -29.68 10.69 10.47
C LYS A 66 -30.97 10.52 11.27
N VAL A 67 -32.05 10.13 10.60
CA VAL A 67 -33.38 9.93 11.17
C VAL A 67 -33.93 8.58 10.71
N GLU A 68 -34.84 8.00 11.48
CA GLU A 68 -35.52 6.75 11.16
C GLU A 68 -36.67 7.01 10.18
N GLY A 69 -36.90 6.08 9.26
CA GLY A 69 -38.04 6.15 8.33
C GLY A 69 -38.03 5.05 7.29
N PHE A 70 -39.12 4.94 6.56
CA PHE A 70 -39.19 4.03 5.41
C PHE A 70 -38.55 4.68 4.18
N VAL A 71 -37.77 3.93 3.40
CA VAL A 71 -37.27 4.37 2.11
C VAL A 71 -38.46 4.56 1.17
N GLN A 72 -38.79 5.80 0.86
CA GLN A 72 -39.89 6.17 -0.02
C GLN A 72 -39.46 6.15 -1.48
N GLN A 73 -38.29 6.69 -1.76
CA GLN A 73 -37.73 6.78 -3.14
C GLN A 73 -36.21 6.68 -3.14
N ILE A 74 -35.68 6.06 -4.16
CA ILE A 74 -34.25 5.98 -4.47
C ILE A 74 -34.05 6.70 -5.80
N TYR A 75 -33.18 7.70 -5.82
CA TYR A 75 -32.94 8.57 -6.99
C TYR A 75 -31.74 8.18 -7.84
N VAL A 76 -30.96 7.19 -7.39
CA VAL A 76 -29.70 6.77 -7.99
C VAL A 76 -29.63 5.27 -8.13
N ASP A 77 -28.73 4.81 -9.00
CA ASP A 77 -28.46 3.39 -9.21
C ASP A 77 -27.03 3.03 -8.79
N GLU A 78 -26.79 1.74 -8.57
CA GLU A 78 -25.46 1.20 -8.24
C GLU A 78 -24.47 1.48 -9.38
N GLY A 79 -23.26 1.95 -9.04
CA GLY A 79 -22.24 2.34 -10.00
C GLY A 79 -22.44 3.72 -10.65
N GLN A 80 -23.55 4.42 -10.36
CA GLN A 80 -23.83 5.73 -10.93
C GLN A 80 -22.89 6.81 -10.38
N LYS A 81 -22.43 7.71 -11.23
CA LYS A 81 -21.72 8.92 -10.82
C LYS A 81 -22.69 9.97 -10.31
N VAL A 82 -22.42 10.55 -9.15
CA VAL A 82 -23.23 11.57 -8.49
C VAL A 82 -22.42 12.83 -8.22
N LYS A 83 -23.12 13.95 -8.04
CA LYS A 83 -22.55 15.26 -7.68
C LYS A 83 -22.86 15.59 -6.23
N LYS A 84 -22.01 16.36 -5.60
CA LYS A 84 -22.24 16.92 -4.26
C LYS A 84 -23.61 17.57 -4.15
N GLY A 85 -24.37 17.22 -3.11
CA GLY A 85 -25.72 17.73 -2.87
C GLY A 85 -26.82 17.07 -3.69
N GLN A 86 -26.50 16.15 -4.61
CA GLN A 86 -27.49 15.39 -5.37
C GLN A 86 -28.29 14.49 -4.43
N PRO A 87 -29.65 14.49 -4.50
CA PRO A 87 -30.47 13.57 -3.74
C PRO A 87 -30.17 12.12 -4.10
N LEU A 88 -30.00 11.29 -3.08
CA LEU A 88 -29.75 9.84 -3.22
C LEU A 88 -30.97 9.05 -2.79
N PHE A 89 -31.50 9.36 -1.61
CA PHE A 89 -32.64 8.66 -1.01
C PHE A 89 -33.64 9.68 -0.43
N GLN A 90 -34.91 9.34 -0.52
CA GLN A 90 -35.99 10.03 0.21
C GLN A 90 -36.59 9.05 1.21
N LEU A 91 -36.59 9.43 2.48
CA LEU A 91 -37.33 8.72 3.50
C LEU A 91 -38.74 9.27 3.61
N SER A 92 -39.68 8.50 4.20
CA SER A 92 -41.03 8.95 4.52
C SER A 92 -40.94 10.20 5.40
N SER A 93 -41.53 11.30 4.93
CA SER A 93 -41.38 12.62 5.55
C SER A 93 -42.65 13.12 6.23
N ASP A 94 -43.79 12.38 6.13
CA ASP A 94 -45.10 12.85 6.60
C ASP A 94 -45.08 13.19 8.09
N GLN A 95 -44.57 12.31 8.93
CA GLN A 95 -44.48 12.53 10.38
C GLN A 95 -43.61 13.74 10.72
N TYR A 96 -42.46 13.88 10.06
CA TYR A 96 -41.54 15.02 10.28
C TYR A 96 -42.17 16.32 9.80
N SER A 97 -42.89 16.32 8.69
CA SER A 97 -43.63 17.46 8.16
C SER A 97 -44.68 17.96 9.14
N GLU A 98 -45.47 17.06 9.73
CA GLU A 98 -46.47 17.43 10.75
C GLU A 98 -45.78 17.97 12.01
N THR A 99 -44.68 17.41 12.47
CA THR A 99 -43.92 17.96 13.61
C THR A 99 -43.37 19.36 13.34
N VAL A 100 -42.98 19.65 12.11
CA VAL A 100 -42.57 21.03 11.72
C VAL A 100 -43.76 22.01 11.81
N LYS A 101 -44.95 21.61 11.30
CA LYS A 101 -46.15 22.42 11.36
C LYS A 101 -46.59 22.70 12.80
N GLU A 102 -46.53 21.71 13.66
CA GLU A 102 -46.83 21.86 15.09
C GLU A 102 -45.85 22.82 15.76
N ALA A 103 -44.55 22.64 15.57
CA ALA A 103 -43.52 23.52 16.12
C ALA A 103 -43.63 24.96 15.60
N GLN A 104 -44.03 25.12 14.32
CA GLN A 104 -44.28 26.46 13.73
C GLN A 104 -45.51 27.12 14.34
N ALA A 105 -46.58 26.36 14.63
CA ALA A 105 -47.75 26.90 15.31
C ALA A 105 -47.41 27.35 16.74
N ASN A 106 -46.62 26.55 17.47
CA ASN A 106 -46.19 26.90 18.83
C ASN A 106 -45.27 28.16 18.83
N TYR A 107 -44.41 28.30 17.84
CA TYR A 107 -43.59 29.51 17.68
C TYR A 107 -44.45 30.73 17.42
N LYS A 108 -45.44 30.67 16.53
CA LYS A 108 -46.40 31.78 16.28
C LYS A 108 -47.23 32.14 17.53
N GLN A 109 -47.62 31.14 18.31
CA GLN A 109 -48.34 31.39 19.58
C GLN A 109 -47.43 32.14 20.58
N ALA A 110 -46.19 31.73 20.73
CA ALA A 110 -45.26 32.41 21.62
C ALA A 110 -44.95 33.83 21.15
N GLN A 111 -44.88 34.08 19.85
CA GLN A 111 -44.73 35.44 19.28
C GLN A 111 -45.94 36.31 19.66
N ALA A 112 -47.17 35.84 19.49
CA ALA A 112 -48.37 36.56 19.85
C ALA A 112 -48.41 36.90 21.36
N GLN A 113 -47.99 35.97 22.22
CA GLN A 113 -47.87 36.22 23.67
C GLN A 113 -46.83 37.31 23.99
N TYR A 114 -45.69 37.29 23.32
CA TYR A 114 -44.66 38.35 23.46
C TYR A 114 -45.20 39.71 23.01
N GLU A 115 -45.88 39.77 21.86
CA GLU A 115 -46.45 41.02 21.34
C GLU A 115 -47.47 41.61 22.32
N MET A 116 -48.31 40.76 22.94
CA MET A 116 -49.23 41.20 23.98
C MET A 116 -48.52 41.74 25.21
N ALA A 117 -47.49 41.05 25.70
CA ALA A 117 -46.69 41.48 26.85
C ALA A 117 -45.91 42.75 26.54
N ASN A 118 -45.39 42.91 25.34
CA ASN A 118 -44.71 44.12 24.88
C ASN A 118 -45.66 45.30 24.83
N TYR A 119 -46.83 45.13 24.23
CA TYR A 119 -47.86 46.18 24.18
C TYR A 119 -48.29 46.63 25.58
N GLU A 120 -48.48 45.65 26.52
CA GLU A 120 -48.83 45.97 27.90
C GLU A 120 -47.71 46.74 28.62
N ALA A 121 -46.41 46.31 28.47
CA ALA A 121 -45.28 47.01 29.03
C ALA A 121 -45.16 48.45 28.49
N GLU A 122 -45.37 48.65 27.19
CA GLU A 122 -45.40 50.00 26.58
C GLU A 122 -46.56 50.87 27.08
N ARG A 123 -47.76 50.25 27.27
CA ARG A 123 -48.91 50.92 27.80
C ARG A 123 -48.64 51.39 29.24
N ILE A 124 -48.13 50.51 30.10
CA ILE A 124 -47.79 50.87 31.51
C ILE A 124 -46.66 51.87 31.55
N GLY A 125 -45.64 51.77 30.67
CA GLY A 125 -44.58 52.78 30.56
C GLY A 125 -45.15 54.25 30.36
N ARG A 126 -46.05 54.36 29.41
CA ARG A 126 -46.73 55.67 29.15
C ARG A 126 -47.56 56.24 30.35
N LEU A 127 -48.11 55.29 31.17
CA LEU A 127 -48.88 55.69 32.38
C LEU A 127 -47.95 56.07 33.55
N VAL A 128 -46.79 55.41 33.65
CA VAL A 128 -45.77 55.80 34.65
C VAL A 128 -45.13 57.13 34.31
N ASP A 129 -44.86 57.41 33.03
CA ASP A 129 -44.36 58.72 32.58
C ASP A 129 -45.29 59.83 32.92
N LYS A 130 -46.61 59.55 32.91
CA LYS A 130 -47.66 60.47 33.35
C LYS A 130 -47.90 60.49 34.87
N GLN A 131 -47.08 59.79 35.67
CA GLN A 131 -47.19 59.66 37.13
C GLN A 131 -48.52 59.02 37.61
N ILE A 132 -49.21 58.24 36.76
CA ILE A 132 -50.46 57.58 37.10
C ILE A 132 -50.23 56.25 37.79
N LEU A 133 -49.11 55.54 37.41
CA LEU A 133 -48.75 54.26 37.99
C LEU A 133 -47.31 54.27 38.58
N SER A 134 -47.01 53.32 39.48
CA SER A 134 -45.72 53.26 40.14
C SER A 134 -44.69 52.56 39.21
N LYS A 135 -43.39 52.87 39.36
CA LYS A 135 -42.26 52.17 38.63
C LYS A 135 -42.24 50.72 38.87
N ILE A 136 -42.66 50.23 40.02
CA ILE A 136 -42.70 48.75 40.34
C ILE A 136 -43.62 48.06 39.35
N ARG A 137 -44.74 48.68 38.93
CA ARG A 137 -45.63 48.07 37.92
C ARG A 137 -45.00 48.00 36.54
N LEU A 138 -44.17 48.93 36.17
CA LEU A 138 -43.42 48.94 34.93
C LEU A 138 -42.34 47.80 34.96
N ASP A 139 -41.61 47.68 36.07
CA ASP A 139 -40.61 46.63 36.24
C ASP A 139 -41.24 45.24 36.15
N GLN A 140 -42.42 45.06 36.77
CA GLN A 140 -43.16 43.79 36.64
C GLN A 140 -43.53 43.50 35.16
N ALA A 141 -44.12 44.46 34.45
CA ALA A 141 -44.50 44.28 33.05
C ALA A 141 -43.28 44.01 32.14
N ASN A 142 -42.15 44.68 32.41
CA ASN A 142 -40.91 44.38 31.70
C ASN A 142 -40.39 42.96 31.95
N LYS A 143 -40.51 42.44 33.19
CA LYS A 143 -40.17 41.05 33.49
C LYS A 143 -41.12 40.05 32.83
N GLU A 144 -42.42 40.36 32.77
CA GLU A 144 -43.39 39.54 32.00
C GLU A 144 -43.07 39.51 30.50
N LYS A 145 -42.71 40.67 29.92
CA LYS A 145 -42.23 40.76 28.54
C LYS A 145 -40.95 39.93 28.33
N GLU A 146 -39.97 40.02 29.25
CA GLU A 146 -38.72 39.27 29.16
C GLU A 146 -39.02 37.77 29.20
N VAL A 147 -39.91 37.31 30.09
CA VAL A 147 -40.34 35.90 30.16
C VAL A 147 -41.01 35.45 28.85
N ALA A 148 -41.87 36.30 28.27
CA ALA A 148 -42.52 36.01 27.00
C ALA A 148 -41.51 35.93 25.85
N GLN A 149 -40.47 36.78 25.85
CA GLN A 149 -39.39 36.75 24.88
C GLN A 149 -38.60 35.44 24.96
N MET A 150 -38.26 34.98 26.17
CA MET A 150 -37.57 33.69 26.35
C MET A 150 -38.39 32.51 25.81
N LYS A 151 -39.73 32.57 25.94
CA LYS A 151 -40.62 31.54 25.34
C LYS A 151 -40.57 31.56 23.81
N VAL A 152 -40.47 32.75 23.19
CA VAL A 152 -40.30 32.89 21.74
C VAL A 152 -38.98 32.20 21.29
N GLU A 153 -37.88 32.46 21.98
CA GLU A 153 -36.58 31.87 21.66
C GLU A 153 -36.61 30.32 21.82
N GLN A 154 -37.23 29.85 22.90
CA GLN A 154 -37.41 28.39 23.10
C GLN A 154 -38.23 27.76 21.97
N ALA A 155 -39.38 28.34 21.62
CA ALA A 155 -40.23 27.81 20.56
C ALA A 155 -39.55 27.88 19.18
N LYS A 156 -38.78 28.97 18.92
CA LYS A 156 -37.95 29.10 17.72
C LYS A 156 -36.91 28.01 17.61
N ALA A 157 -36.17 27.73 18.69
CA ALA A 157 -35.19 26.66 18.73
C ALA A 157 -35.81 25.28 18.45
N GLN A 158 -37.00 25.01 19.02
CA GLN A 158 -37.73 23.76 18.75
C GLN A 158 -38.19 23.68 17.29
N MET A 159 -38.68 24.74 16.69
CA MET A 159 -39.06 24.78 15.28
C MET A 159 -37.86 24.52 14.38
N GLN A 160 -36.72 25.13 14.68
CA GLN A 160 -35.48 24.90 13.92
C GLN A 160 -35.01 23.43 14.00
N ARG A 161 -35.10 22.83 15.19
CA ARG A 161 -34.76 21.40 15.36
C ARG A 161 -35.68 20.52 14.50
N SER A 162 -36.98 20.73 14.55
CA SER A 162 -37.94 19.97 13.73
C SER A 162 -37.67 20.15 12.23
N GLN A 163 -37.29 21.35 11.82
CA GLN A 163 -36.91 21.65 10.43
C GLN A 163 -35.65 20.89 10.00
N MET A 164 -34.63 20.79 10.89
CA MET A 164 -33.45 19.99 10.63
C MET A 164 -33.78 18.50 10.49
N ASP A 165 -34.58 17.95 11.39
CA ASP A 165 -34.99 16.53 11.35
C ASP A 165 -35.76 16.23 10.04
N TYR A 166 -36.66 17.13 9.62
CA TYR A 166 -37.32 17.04 8.31
C TYR A 166 -36.34 17.08 7.16
N SER A 167 -35.33 17.96 7.19
CA SER A 167 -34.32 18.03 6.13
C SER A 167 -33.50 16.74 6.01
N TYR A 168 -33.30 16.01 7.09
CA TYR A 168 -32.60 14.74 7.12
C TYR A 168 -33.36 13.57 6.50
N THR A 169 -34.66 13.75 6.18
CA THR A 169 -35.42 12.76 5.41
C THR A 169 -34.95 12.67 3.94
N THR A 170 -34.33 13.73 3.41
CA THR A 170 -33.69 13.70 2.10
C THR A 170 -32.19 13.52 2.27
N ILE A 171 -31.68 12.40 1.82
CA ILE A 171 -30.27 12.05 1.95
C ILE A 171 -29.55 12.42 0.66
N THR A 172 -28.48 13.21 0.77
CA THR A 172 -27.74 13.75 -0.39
C THR A 172 -26.29 13.29 -0.38
N ALA A 173 -25.63 13.31 -1.55
CA ALA A 173 -24.22 13.02 -1.70
C ALA A 173 -23.37 14.10 -1.03
N PRO A 174 -22.36 13.74 -0.20
CA PRO A 174 -21.49 14.70 0.49
C PRO A 174 -20.43 15.31 -0.44
N PHE A 175 -20.04 14.64 -1.50
CA PHE A 175 -19.06 15.05 -2.51
C PHE A 175 -19.37 14.35 -3.85
N ASP A 176 -18.63 14.72 -4.90
CA ASP A 176 -18.71 14.11 -6.22
C ASP A 176 -18.06 12.72 -6.19
N GLY A 177 -18.76 11.70 -6.66
CA GLY A 177 -18.21 10.35 -6.60
C GLY A 177 -19.10 9.31 -7.26
N TYR A 178 -18.85 8.06 -6.97
CA TYR A 178 -19.61 6.92 -7.45
C TYR A 178 -20.35 6.24 -6.32
N ILE A 179 -21.60 5.86 -6.59
CA ILE A 179 -22.43 5.07 -5.68
C ILE A 179 -21.98 3.60 -5.76
N ASP A 180 -21.86 2.98 -4.61
CA ASP A 180 -21.65 1.55 -4.49
C ASP A 180 -23.00 0.82 -4.35
N ARG A 181 -22.98 -0.39 -3.81
CA ARG A 181 -24.15 -1.24 -3.63
C ARG A 181 -25.22 -0.57 -2.76
N ILE A 182 -26.50 -0.78 -3.12
CA ILE A 182 -27.69 -0.29 -2.41
C ILE A 182 -28.45 -1.48 -1.81
N PRO A 183 -28.16 -1.87 -0.54
CA PRO A 183 -28.78 -3.05 0.07
C PRO A 183 -30.28 -2.86 0.40
N TYR A 184 -30.71 -1.63 0.69
CA TYR A 184 -32.09 -1.32 1.04
C TYR A 184 -32.89 -0.90 -0.20
N LYS A 185 -34.13 -1.38 -0.29
CA LYS A 185 -35.03 -1.07 -1.40
C LYS A 185 -36.21 -0.22 -0.89
N THR A 186 -36.97 0.38 -1.82
CA THR A 186 -38.17 1.13 -1.49
C THR A 186 -39.11 0.29 -0.60
N GLY A 187 -39.60 0.88 0.47
CA GLY A 187 -40.42 0.22 1.51
C GLY A 187 -39.59 -0.36 2.69
N SER A 188 -38.29 -0.39 2.63
CA SER A 188 -37.45 -0.83 3.76
C SER A 188 -37.46 0.21 4.88
N LEU A 189 -37.57 -0.23 6.12
CA LEU A 189 -37.33 0.59 7.31
C LEU A 189 -35.85 0.74 7.56
N VAL A 190 -35.36 1.97 7.73
CA VAL A 190 -33.97 2.30 8.00
C VAL A 190 -33.82 3.23 9.20
N ASN A 191 -32.70 3.14 9.88
CA ASN A 191 -32.36 3.89 11.08
C ASN A 191 -30.91 4.39 11.01
N PRO A 192 -30.40 5.20 11.97
CA PRO A 192 -29.03 5.75 11.94
C PRO A 192 -27.89 4.73 11.88
N GLN A 193 -28.14 3.45 12.16
CA GLN A 193 -27.15 2.36 12.04
C GLN A 193 -27.19 1.69 10.66
N SER A 194 -28.24 1.91 9.87
CA SER A 194 -28.42 1.29 8.55
C SER A 194 -27.47 1.89 7.52
N LEU A 195 -26.63 1.07 6.88
CA LEU A 195 -25.79 1.47 5.76
C LEU A 195 -26.60 1.48 4.47
N LEU A 196 -26.93 2.65 3.94
CA LEU A 196 -27.73 2.78 2.72
C LEU A 196 -26.91 2.52 1.46
N THR A 197 -25.72 3.07 1.41
CA THR A 197 -24.72 2.90 0.35
C THR A 197 -23.41 3.50 0.79
N THR A 198 -22.39 3.40 -0.05
CA THR A 198 -21.15 4.17 0.09
C THR A 198 -20.97 5.08 -1.12
N VAL A 199 -20.30 6.21 -0.92
CA VAL A 199 -19.88 7.11 -1.99
C VAL A 199 -18.38 7.16 -1.98
N SER A 200 -17.75 6.88 -3.14
CA SER A 200 -16.30 6.90 -3.32
C SER A 200 -15.90 7.90 -4.39
N ASP A 201 -14.96 8.77 -4.04
CA ASP A 201 -14.26 9.61 -5.03
C ASP A 201 -13.00 8.88 -5.48
N ILE A 202 -13.01 8.44 -6.73
CA ILE A 202 -11.91 7.72 -7.37
C ILE A 202 -11.22 8.56 -8.45
N SER A 203 -11.37 9.88 -8.45
CA SER A 203 -10.68 10.78 -9.39
C SER A 203 -9.15 10.66 -9.27
N GLU A 204 -8.69 10.46 -8.05
CA GLU A 204 -7.36 10.05 -7.68
C GLU A 204 -7.46 8.89 -6.70
N ILE A 205 -6.38 8.16 -6.54
CA ILE A 205 -6.31 7.04 -5.61
C ILE A 205 -5.05 7.10 -4.76
N PHE A 206 -5.12 6.54 -3.59
CA PHE A 206 -3.99 6.30 -2.72
C PHE A 206 -3.61 4.82 -2.73
N ALA A 207 -2.35 4.53 -2.96
CA ALA A 207 -1.78 3.20 -2.74
C ALA A 207 -0.98 3.22 -1.44
N TYR A 208 -1.41 2.42 -0.47
CA TYR A 208 -0.73 2.25 0.80
C TYR A 208 0.11 0.99 0.76
N TYR A 209 1.41 1.11 1.00
CA TYR A 209 2.31 -0.02 1.12
C TYR A 209 3.12 0.07 2.41
N LYS A 210 3.50 -1.08 2.97
CA LYS A 210 4.19 -1.14 4.25
C LYS A 210 5.65 -1.50 4.05
N VAL A 211 6.53 -0.80 4.79
CA VAL A 211 7.96 -1.09 4.87
C VAL A 211 8.34 -1.38 6.32
N ASN A 212 9.41 -2.12 6.52
CA ASN A 212 9.96 -2.40 7.86
C ASN A 212 10.74 -1.20 8.40
N GLU A 213 11.06 -1.24 9.71
CA GLU A 213 11.78 -0.16 10.39
C GLU A 213 13.17 0.12 9.78
N SER A 214 13.89 -0.92 9.34
CA SER A 214 15.23 -0.75 8.76
C SER A 214 15.18 0.03 7.45
N GLU A 215 14.22 -0.28 6.58
CA GLU A 215 13.99 0.42 5.30
C GLU A 215 13.52 1.86 5.53
N TYR A 216 12.65 2.08 6.52
CA TYR A 216 12.25 3.43 6.90
C TYR A 216 13.43 4.29 7.37
N LEU A 217 14.32 3.73 8.21
CA LEU A 217 15.51 4.44 8.69
C LEU A 217 16.47 4.76 7.53
N GLU A 218 16.62 3.84 6.60
CA GLU A 218 17.40 4.07 5.37
C GLU A 218 16.79 5.21 4.54
N TYR A 219 15.49 5.16 4.27
CA TYR A 219 14.76 6.22 3.57
C TYR A 219 14.94 7.58 4.25
N LYS A 220 14.79 7.65 5.59
CA LYS A 220 14.97 8.90 6.33
C LYS A 220 16.39 9.46 6.28
N ARG A 221 17.40 8.61 6.36
CA ARG A 221 18.80 9.04 6.22
C ARG A 221 19.07 9.62 4.83
N GLN A 222 18.55 8.99 3.78
CA GLN A 222 18.71 9.46 2.40
C GLN A 222 17.94 10.77 2.16
N GLN A 223 16.74 10.92 2.73
CA GLN A 223 15.98 12.18 2.67
C GLN A 223 16.73 13.33 3.35
N LEU A 224 17.32 13.10 4.52
CA LEU A 224 18.12 14.10 5.24
C LEU A 224 19.43 14.48 4.50
N SER A 225 19.99 13.58 3.71
CA SER A 225 21.19 13.85 2.88
C SER A 225 20.88 14.57 1.57
N GLY A 226 19.61 14.80 1.23
CA GLY A 226 19.18 15.49 0.00
C GLY A 226 19.26 14.66 -1.28
N GLN A 227 19.49 13.36 -1.19
CA GLN A 227 19.72 12.48 -2.35
C GLN A 227 18.41 12.00 -3.04
N LYS A 228 17.24 12.12 -2.42
CA LYS A 228 16.00 11.41 -2.86
C LYS A 228 14.90 12.19 -3.57
N GLN A 229 15.08 13.45 -3.96
CA GLN A 229 13.99 14.21 -4.58
C GLN A 229 13.50 13.68 -5.95
N HIS A 230 14.26 12.82 -6.63
CA HIS A 230 13.88 12.31 -7.96
C HIS A 230 13.09 11.00 -7.93
N GLU A 231 13.24 10.16 -6.91
CA GLU A 231 12.56 8.86 -6.80
C GLU A 231 11.10 8.99 -6.33
N GLU A 232 10.80 10.03 -5.56
CA GLU A 232 9.48 10.26 -4.96
C GLU A 232 8.37 10.54 -5.99
N ASN A 233 8.72 11.00 -7.19
CA ASN A 233 7.79 11.39 -8.25
C ASN A 233 7.66 10.36 -9.38
N ASN A 234 8.25 9.18 -9.25
CA ASN A 234 8.32 8.20 -10.35
C ASN A 234 7.94 6.79 -9.89
N VAL A 235 6.88 6.69 -9.12
CA VAL A 235 6.40 5.42 -8.58
C VAL A 235 5.47 4.74 -9.59
N GLU A 236 5.72 3.48 -9.90
CA GLU A 236 4.87 2.67 -10.77
C GLU A 236 3.92 1.80 -9.94
N LEU A 237 2.73 1.54 -10.47
CA LEU A 237 1.78 0.60 -9.88
C LEU A 237 1.60 -0.58 -10.82
N ILE A 238 1.92 -1.77 -10.34
CA ILE A 238 1.68 -3.03 -11.04
C ILE A 238 0.34 -3.57 -10.55
N LEU A 239 -0.57 -3.81 -11.48
CA LEU A 239 -1.91 -4.29 -11.19
C LEU A 239 -1.92 -5.80 -10.92
N SER A 240 -3.03 -6.32 -10.44
CA SER A 240 -3.16 -7.76 -10.09
C SER A 240 -3.02 -8.70 -11.28
N ASP A 241 -3.25 -8.21 -12.51
CA ASP A 241 -3.05 -8.94 -13.76
C ASP A 241 -1.59 -8.91 -14.26
N GLY A 242 -0.69 -8.22 -13.54
CA GLY A 242 0.71 -8.03 -13.91
C GLY A 242 0.98 -6.85 -14.84
N SER A 243 -0.04 -6.15 -15.32
CA SER A 243 0.14 -4.96 -16.15
C SER A 243 0.62 -3.75 -15.33
N ILE A 244 1.41 -2.89 -15.96
CA ILE A 244 1.84 -1.63 -15.35
C ILE A 244 0.76 -0.57 -15.61
N TYR A 245 0.34 0.11 -14.54
CA TYR A 245 -0.60 1.21 -14.65
C TYR A 245 -0.01 2.38 -15.44
N SER A 246 -0.80 2.98 -16.33
CA SER A 246 -0.31 3.97 -17.30
C SER A 246 0.13 5.31 -16.67
N HIS A 247 -0.35 5.61 -15.48
CA HIS A 247 -0.03 6.86 -14.79
C HIS A 247 0.92 6.60 -13.62
N LYS A 248 1.96 7.43 -13.52
CA LYS A 248 2.92 7.35 -12.41
C LYS A 248 2.39 8.02 -11.17
N GLY A 249 2.78 7.48 -10.03
CA GLY A 249 2.41 8.00 -8.72
C GLY A 249 3.49 8.86 -8.10
N THR A 250 3.08 9.64 -7.12
CA THR A 250 3.94 10.48 -6.28
C THR A 250 3.83 10.04 -4.83
N LEU A 251 4.96 9.79 -4.20
CA LEU A 251 5.02 9.54 -2.75
C LEU A 251 4.67 10.84 -2.01
N GLU A 252 3.63 10.81 -1.18
CA GLU A 252 3.16 12.02 -0.49
C GLU A 252 3.51 12.03 0.99
N THR A 253 3.26 10.93 1.65
CA THR A 253 3.25 10.90 3.11
C THR A 253 3.69 9.53 3.61
N VAL A 254 4.36 9.56 4.75
CA VAL A 254 4.65 8.39 5.57
C VAL A 254 3.83 8.53 6.85
N GLU A 255 3.23 7.45 7.32
CA GLU A 255 2.49 7.46 8.60
C GLU A 255 3.38 7.90 9.76
N GLY A 256 2.75 8.43 10.82
CA GLY A 256 3.46 8.95 11.99
C GLY A 256 3.95 7.86 12.94
N ASP A 257 3.29 6.70 12.97
CA ASP A 257 3.52 5.65 13.93
C ASP A 257 3.77 4.30 13.25
N PHE A 258 4.62 3.48 13.87
CA PHE A 258 4.79 2.08 13.47
C PHE A 258 3.62 1.23 13.97
N GLU A 259 3.16 0.32 13.13
CA GLU A 259 2.14 -0.66 13.50
C GLU A 259 2.68 -1.61 14.57
N ARG A 260 1.98 -1.66 15.71
CA ARG A 260 2.37 -2.52 16.84
C ARG A 260 2.22 -4.00 16.44
N GLY A 261 3.30 -4.76 16.63
CA GLY A 261 3.35 -6.21 16.37
C GLY A 261 4.04 -6.58 15.06
N THR A 262 4.01 -5.76 14.04
CA THR A 262 4.72 -6.00 12.76
C THR A 262 6.00 -5.17 12.61
N GLY A 263 6.12 -4.04 13.36
CA GLY A 263 7.23 -3.09 13.21
C GLY A 263 7.28 -2.47 11.81
N SER A 264 6.15 -2.39 11.13
CA SER A 264 6.03 -1.80 9.80
C SER A 264 5.39 -0.42 9.87
N ILE A 265 5.68 0.43 8.88
CA ILE A 265 5.11 1.76 8.71
C ILE A 265 4.55 1.88 7.29
N ALA A 266 3.37 2.52 7.15
CA ALA A 266 2.77 2.67 5.84
C ALA A 266 3.23 3.94 5.14
N PHE A 267 3.52 3.80 3.86
CA PHE A 267 3.79 4.86 2.91
C PHE A 267 2.58 5.03 2.01
N ARG A 268 2.25 6.28 1.68
CA ARG A 268 1.13 6.63 0.80
C ARG A 268 1.63 7.23 -0.49
N VAL A 269 1.27 6.61 -1.60
CA VAL A 269 1.53 7.11 -2.95
C VAL A 269 0.21 7.52 -3.57
N ARG A 270 0.17 8.72 -4.15
CA ARG A 270 -0.98 9.22 -4.92
C ARG A 270 -0.81 8.90 -6.39
N PHE A 271 -1.87 8.38 -7.00
CA PHE A 271 -1.95 8.14 -8.45
C PHE A 271 -3.15 8.88 -9.03
N PRO A 272 -3.02 9.60 -10.15
CA PRO A 272 -4.16 10.10 -10.90
C PRO A 272 -4.94 8.93 -11.51
N ASN A 273 -6.28 9.04 -11.55
CA ASN A 273 -7.14 7.97 -12.09
C ASN A 273 -8.22 8.54 -13.04
N PRO A 274 -7.82 9.19 -14.14
CA PRO A 274 -8.76 9.88 -15.04
C PRO A 274 -9.76 8.93 -15.69
N ASP A 275 -9.35 7.70 -15.98
CA ASP A 275 -10.17 6.69 -16.66
C ASP A 275 -11.07 5.90 -15.69
N GLY A 276 -10.92 6.12 -14.36
CA GLY A 276 -11.67 5.40 -13.35
C GLY A 276 -11.43 3.89 -13.32
N LEU A 277 -10.27 3.44 -13.85
CA LEU A 277 -9.88 2.02 -13.90
C LEU A 277 -9.70 1.43 -12.50
N LEU A 278 -9.08 2.21 -11.62
CA LEU A 278 -8.81 1.79 -10.25
C LEU A 278 -9.98 2.14 -9.35
N LYS A 279 -10.35 1.20 -8.48
CA LYS A 279 -11.44 1.35 -7.51
C LYS A 279 -10.93 1.15 -6.11
N HIS A 280 -11.71 1.59 -5.13
CA HIS A 280 -11.43 1.35 -3.72
C HIS A 280 -11.34 -0.15 -3.42
N GLY A 281 -10.32 -0.59 -2.65
CA GLY A 281 -10.13 -1.97 -2.24
C GLY A 281 -9.42 -2.87 -3.27
N VAL A 282 -8.93 -2.32 -4.39
CA VAL A 282 -8.08 -3.07 -5.32
C VAL A 282 -6.70 -3.24 -4.69
N THR A 283 -6.07 -4.40 -4.93
CA THR A 283 -4.68 -4.65 -4.53
C THR A 283 -3.76 -4.57 -5.73
N GLY A 284 -2.53 -4.11 -5.50
CA GLY A 284 -1.48 -4.03 -6.51
C GLY A 284 -0.11 -4.12 -5.87
N LYS A 285 0.92 -3.82 -6.65
CA LYS A 285 2.28 -3.66 -6.15
C LYS A 285 2.80 -2.29 -6.56
N VAL A 286 3.22 -1.52 -5.58
CA VAL A 286 3.99 -0.30 -5.81
C VAL A 286 5.41 -0.70 -6.13
N CYS A 287 5.94 -0.20 -7.26
CA CYS A 287 7.29 -0.45 -7.74
C CYS A 287 8.05 0.86 -7.80
N MET A 288 9.22 0.89 -7.16
CA MET A 288 10.13 2.02 -7.17
C MET A 288 11.50 1.56 -7.62
N MET A 289 12.17 2.36 -8.45
CA MET A 289 13.57 2.12 -8.81
C MET A 289 14.45 2.60 -7.65
N THR A 290 15.25 1.70 -7.10
CA THR A 290 16.19 2.00 -6.01
C THR A 290 17.60 1.92 -6.54
N GLN A 291 18.37 2.97 -6.33
CA GLN A 291 19.77 3.01 -6.70
C GLN A 291 20.64 2.49 -5.55
N MET A 292 21.53 1.56 -5.86
CA MET A 292 22.56 1.10 -4.94
C MET A 292 23.93 1.42 -5.51
N ASP A 293 24.70 2.18 -4.76
CA ASP A 293 26.05 2.61 -5.13
C ASP A 293 27.11 1.74 -4.48
N ASN A 294 28.27 1.68 -5.12
CA ASN A 294 29.47 1.02 -4.62
C ASN A 294 29.24 -0.46 -4.25
N ILE A 295 28.51 -1.17 -5.12
CA ILE A 295 28.23 -2.60 -4.96
C ILE A 295 29.01 -3.44 -5.97
N CYS A 296 29.33 -4.67 -5.57
CA CYS A 296 29.87 -5.67 -6.47
C CYS A 296 28.78 -6.68 -6.87
N LEU A 297 28.74 -7.00 -8.16
CA LEU A 297 27.87 -8.02 -8.71
C LEU A 297 28.65 -9.35 -8.79
N VAL A 298 28.26 -10.32 -7.97
CA VAL A 298 28.87 -11.65 -7.94
C VAL A 298 27.99 -12.62 -8.73
N PRO A 299 28.46 -13.20 -9.85
CA PRO A 299 27.66 -14.16 -10.60
C PRO A 299 27.30 -15.37 -9.74
N GLN A 300 26.05 -15.83 -9.77
CA GLN A 300 25.62 -16.99 -8.99
C GLN A 300 26.40 -18.28 -9.36
N LYS A 301 26.83 -18.42 -10.61
CA LYS A 301 27.70 -19.52 -11.04
C LYS A 301 29.06 -19.56 -10.34
N SER A 302 29.53 -18.41 -9.84
CA SER A 302 30.80 -18.26 -9.12
C SER A 302 30.68 -18.58 -7.64
N THR A 303 29.48 -18.88 -7.15
CA THR A 303 29.18 -19.07 -5.74
C THR A 303 28.86 -20.51 -5.40
N PHE A 304 29.07 -20.87 -4.15
CA PHE A 304 28.58 -22.09 -3.56
C PHE A 304 28.11 -21.85 -2.13
N GLU A 305 27.17 -22.62 -1.67
CA GLU A 305 26.55 -22.47 -0.36
C GLU A 305 26.95 -23.65 0.53
N ILE A 306 27.37 -23.33 1.74
CA ILE A 306 27.60 -24.32 2.80
C ILE A 306 26.78 -23.88 3.99
N GLN A 307 25.75 -24.67 4.33
CA GLN A 307 24.75 -24.27 5.33
C GLN A 307 24.09 -22.94 4.94
N ASP A 308 24.11 -21.96 5.83
CA ASP A 308 23.49 -20.65 5.62
C ASP A 308 24.46 -19.57 5.07
N PHE A 309 25.67 -19.97 4.67
CA PHE A 309 26.69 -19.03 4.19
C PHE A 309 26.97 -19.20 2.71
N THR A 310 27.09 -18.08 2.02
CA THR A 310 27.49 -18.02 0.60
C THR A 310 28.98 -17.75 0.49
N TYR A 311 29.66 -18.53 -0.33
CA TYR A 311 31.09 -18.48 -0.53
C TYR A 311 31.45 -18.28 -2.00
N VAL A 312 32.61 -17.65 -2.21
CA VAL A 312 33.31 -17.61 -3.50
C VAL A 312 34.76 -18.03 -3.33
N TYR A 313 35.36 -18.45 -4.43
CA TYR A 313 36.80 -18.61 -4.50
C TYR A 313 37.42 -17.33 -5.04
N THR A 314 38.19 -16.63 -4.21
CA THR A 314 39.00 -15.48 -4.61
C THR A 314 40.39 -15.95 -5.07
N VAL A 315 40.98 -15.21 -5.99
CA VAL A 315 42.32 -15.54 -6.52
C VAL A 315 43.28 -14.39 -6.19
N ASP A 316 44.36 -14.71 -5.53
CA ASP A 316 45.38 -13.70 -5.19
C ASP A 316 46.38 -13.45 -6.34
N SER A 317 47.27 -12.49 -6.17
CA SER A 317 48.29 -12.13 -7.17
C SER A 317 49.29 -13.24 -7.51
N ALA A 318 49.38 -14.27 -6.64
CA ALA A 318 50.18 -15.45 -6.88
C ALA A 318 49.37 -16.61 -7.54
N SER A 319 48.16 -16.31 -8.00
CA SER A 319 47.21 -17.31 -8.57
C SER A 319 46.81 -18.43 -7.60
N VAL A 320 46.86 -18.14 -6.30
CA VAL A 320 46.40 -19.06 -5.24
C VAL A 320 44.96 -18.79 -4.94
N VAL A 321 44.16 -19.85 -4.91
CA VAL A 321 42.73 -19.83 -4.61
C VAL A 321 42.48 -19.78 -3.10
N LYS A 322 41.62 -18.88 -2.65
CA LYS A 322 41.20 -18.76 -1.25
C LYS A 322 39.70 -18.74 -1.12
N VAL A 323 39.16 -19.51 -0.20
CA VAL A 323 37.72 -19.46 0.14
C VAL A 323 37.41 -18.19 0.91
N ARG A 324 36.38 -17.46 0.48
CA ARG A 324 35.89 -16.27 1.17
C ARG A 324 34.38 -16.30 1.25
N SER A 325 33.83 -16.15 2.44
CA SER A 325 32.39 -15.95 2.64
C SER A 325 32.01 -14.49 2.40
N PHE A 326 30.78 -14.25 1.98
CA PHE A 326 30.20 -12.91 1.89
C PHE A 326 28.70 -12.99 2.19
N GLN A 327 28.12 -11.85 2.53
CA GLN A 327 26.70 -11.74 2.78
C GLN A 327 26.03 -11.06 1.58
N PRO A 328 25.15 -11.76 0.84
CA PRO A 328 24.34 -11.12 -0.19
C PRO A 328 23.39 -10.11 0.44
N LEU A 329 23.41 -8.86 -0.04
CA LEU A 329 22.46 -7.83 0.33
C LEU A 329 21.12 -8.03 -0.40
N GLU A 330 21.21 -8.36 -1.69
CA GLU A 330 20.07 -8.53 -2.58
C GLU A 330 20.43 -9.51 -3.71
N ARG A 331 19.41 -10.03 -4.39
CA ARG A 331 19.55 -10.84 -5.59
C ARG A 331 19.06 -10.05 -6.80
N TYR A 332 19.95 -9.82 -7.74
CA TYR A 332 19.64 -9.10 -8.98
C TYR A 332 19.87 -9.99 -10.19
N ASN A 333 18.81 -10.42 -10.85
CA ASN A 333 18.87 -11.42 -11.93
C ASN A 333 19.66 -12.67 -11.51
N ASN A 334 20.78 -12.97 -12.20
CA ASN A 334 21.67 -14.10 -11.91
C ASN A 334 22.92 -13.67 -11.11
N TYR A 335 22.83 -12.54 -10.38
CA TYR A 335 23.92 -12.01 -9.57
C TYR A 335 23.49 -11.87 -8.11
N TYR A 336 24.43 -12.05 -7.21
CA TYR A 336 24.33 -11.55 -5.84
C TYR A 336 24.93 -10.17 -5.75
N VAL A 337 24.22 -9.25 -5.11
CA VAL A 337 24.68 -7.88 -4.82
C VAL A 337 25.34 -7.87 -3.45
N THR A 338 26.55 -7.34 -3.34
CA THR A 338 27.26 -7.26 -2.06
C THR A 338 28.23 -6.08 -2.03
N GLN A 339 28.59 -5.62 -0.83
CA GLN A 339 29.61 -4.60 -0.57
C GLN A 339 30.87 -5.18 0.09
N ASP A 340 30.94 -6.51 0.28
CA ASP A 340 32.00 -7.15 1.05
C ASP A 340 33.34 -7.27 0.30
N PHE A 341 33.37 -6.97 -0.99
CA PHE A 341 34.59 -7.10 -1.80
C PHE A 341 35.26 -5.75 -2.07
N SER A 342 36.58 -5.74 -1.96
CA SER A 342 37.39 -4.60 -2.37
C SER A 342 37.40 -4.48 -3.90
N PRO A 343 37.59 -3.25 -4.45
CA PRO A 343 37.77 -3.07 -5.88
C PRO A 343 38.89 -3.97 -6.43
N ASN A 344 38.65 -4.52 -7.64
CA ASN A 344 39.60 -5.39 -8.36
C ASN A 344 39.85 -6.77 -7.69
N THR A 345 38.91 -7.26 -6.85
CA THR A 345 39.00 -8.61 -6.35
C THR A 345 38.72 -9.60 -7.49
N ALA A 346 39.69 -10.50 -7.78
CA ALA A 346 39.49 -11.57 -8.74
C ALA A 346 38.80 -12.74 -8.10
N ILE A 347 37.78 -13.30 -8.78
CA ILE A 347 37.01 -14.48 -8.35
C ILE A 347 36.96 -15.54 -9.46
N VAL A 348 36.86 -16.79 -9.08
CA VAL A 348 36.64 -17.89 -10.03
C VAL A 348 35.23 -17.79 -10.60
N TYR A 349 35.09 -17.72 -11.93
CA TYR A 349 33.80 -17.58 -12.60
C TYR A 349 33.09 -18.93 -12.81
N GLU A 350 33.81 -19.94 -13.32
CA GLU A 350 33.29 -21.28 -13.55
C GLU A 350 34.27 -22.35 -13.02
N GLY A 351 33.77 -23.55 -12.78
CA GLY A 351 34.58 -24.63 -12.25
C GLY A 351 34.70 -24.68 -10.72
N VAL A 352 33.84 -23.99 -10.02
CA VAL A 352 33.80 -23.89 -8.55
C VAL A 352 33.84 -25.25 -7.87
N GLN A 353 33.19 -26.26 -8.47
CA GLN A 353 33.17 -27.64 -7.92
C GLN A 353 34.53 -28.35 -7.91
N MET A 354 35.47 -27.92 -8.76
CA MET A 354 36.81 -28.49 -8.86
C MET A 354 37.82 -27.75 -7.98
N MET A 355 37.44 -26.65 -7.39
CA MET A 355 38.33 -25.77 -6.60
C MET A 355 38.47 -26.28 -5.17
N LYS A 356 39.66 -26.05 -4.62
CA LYS A 356 39.99 -26.26 -3.20
C LYS A 356 40.80 -25.08 -2.69
N ASP A 357 40.62 -24.79 -1.41
CA ASP A 357 41.41 -23.78 -0.76
C ASP A 357 42.91 -24.02 -0.83
N GLY A 358 43.73 -23.04 -1.14
CA GLY A 358 45.17 -23.11 -1.22
C GLY A 358 45.76 -23.67 -2.52
N ILE A 359 44.97 -24.08 -3.51
CA ILE A 359 45.53 -24.55 -4.80
C ILE A 359 45.98 -23.40 -5.68
N THR A 360 47.06 -23.64 -6.46
CA THR A 360 47.50 -22.70 -7.49
C THR A 360 46.87 -23.09 -8.84
N ILE A 361 46.24 -22.13 -9.51
CA ILE A 361 45.56 -22.32 -10.79
C ILE A 361 46.21 -21.52 -11.91
N LYS A 362 45.98 -21.91 -13.15
CA LYS A 362 46.23 -21.06 -14.32
C LYS A 362 44.92 -20.31 -14.62
N THR A 363 45.00 -19.01 -14.68
CA THR A 363 43.84 -18.14 -14.84
C THR A 363 43.65 -17.68 -16.27
N ASP A 364 42.40 -17.65 -16.73
CA ASP A 364 41.96 -16.94 -17.93
C ASP A 364 40.96 -15.88 -17.49
N THR A 365 41.21 -14.61 -17.82
CA THR A 365 40.38 -13.51 -17.31
C THR A 365 39.25 -13.22 -18.31
N ILE A 366 38.03 -13.34 -17.85
CA ILE A 366 36.81 -12.99 -18.62
C ILE A 366 36.30 -11.64 -18.11
N ASP A 367 36.00 -10.74 -19.05
CA ASP A 367 35.45 -9.44 -18.74
C ASP A 367 34.01 -9.58 -18.20
N MET A 368 33.69 -8.85 -17.13
CA MET A 368 32.38 -8.81 -16.51
C MET A 368 31.29 -8.29 -17.48
N GLU A 369 31.63 -7.40 -18.41
CA GLU A 369 30.68 -6.96 -19.44
C GLU A 369 30.31 -8.08 -20.43
N ALA A 370 31.25 -8.94 -20.77
CA ALA A 370 30.97 -10.11 -21.60
C ALA A 370 30.02 -11.11 -20.88
N ILE A 371 30.22 -11.28 -19.57
CA ILE A 371 29.36 -12.10 -18.72
C ILE A 371 27.95 -11.51 -18.65
N ARG A 372 27.81 -10.19 -18.50
CA ARG A 372 26.50 -9.51 -18.51
C ARG A 372 25.73 -9.74 -19.81
N LYS A 373 26.37 -9.57 -20.94
CA LYS A 373 25.76 -9.81 -22.26
C LYS A 373 25.31 -11.25 -22.43
N GLU A 374 26.10 -12.21 -21.96
CA GLU A 374 25.72 -13.63 -22.03
C GLU A 374 24.49 -13.96 -21.17
N VAL A 375 24.37 -13.32 -20.02
CA VAL A 375 23.24 -13.51 -19.10
C VAL A 375 21.98 -12.85 -19.64
N GLU A 376 22.07 -11.64 -20.22
CA GLU A 376 20.94 -10.93 -20.83
C GLU A 376 20.39 -11.69 -22.05
N LEU A 377 21.23 -12.29 -22.87
CA LEU A 377 20.84 -13.08 -24.03
C LEU A 377 20.13 -14.40 -23.65
N LYS A 378 20.31 -14.90 -22.43
CA LYS A 378 19.68 -16.14 -21.93
C LYS A 378 18.39 -15.94 -21.17
N GLN A 379 17.98 -14.70 -20.94
CA GLN A 379 16.66 -14.43 -20.33
C GLN A 379 15.56 -14.61 -21.38
N PRO A 380 14.52 -15.42 -21.11
CA PRO A 380 13.34 -15.41 -21.96
C PRO A 380 12.72 -14.01 -21.89
N ILE A 381 12.47 -13.41 -23.05
CA ILE A 381 11.70 -12.17 -23.16
C ILE A 381 10.32 -12.50 -22.58
N VAL A 382 10.10 -12.15 -21.33
CA VAL A 382 8.76 -12.19 -20.74
C VAL A 382 8.01 -11.01 -21.40
N LYS A 383 7.19 -11.37 -22.37
CA LYS A 383 6.22 -10.45 -23.00
C LYS A 383 5.02 -10.25 -22.10
#